data_2d217029a82cb536d467fb5be048e3fa
#
_entry.id   2d217029a82cb536d467fb5be048e3fa
#
_cell.length_a   1.000
_cell.length_b   1.000
_cell.length_c   1.000
_cell.angle_alpha   90.00
_cell.angle_beta   90.00
_cell.angle_gamma   90.00
#
_symmetry.space_group_name_H-M   'P 1'
#
loop_
_entity.id
_entity.type
_entity.pdbx_description
1 polymer ?
#
loop_
_entity_poly.entity_id
_entity_poly.type
_entity_poly.pdbx_seq_one_letter_code
_entity_poly.pdbx_strand_id
1 'polypeptide(L)'
;MESKTCPICEMGQLTLHTEKVAVEHLGQQGQIESQYAVCDCCGSEQAGTAQARFNKRAMIAFKKQVQGLLTGAELKELRKRWKLIQADAAKVFGGGPVAFSKYESDDVMQSDAMDKLLRLAADVPAALDKLMAGAGVEHNAQASWQKVAVVNFSSTARKARIVTSHEFEREACYA
;
A
#
# COMPACT_ATOMS: atom_id res chain seq x y z
N MET A 1 -5.95 3.08 -26.71
CA MET A 1 -6.68 4.22 -26.12
C MET A 1 -8.04 4.23 -26.79
N GLU A 2 -9.10 3.94 -26.06
CA GLU A 2 -10.44 4.07 -26.61
C GLU A 2 -10.77 5.57 -26.70
N SER A 3 -10.85 6.10 -27.92
CA SER A 3 -11.36 7.42 -28.16
C SER A 3 -12.86 7.41 -27.84
N LYS A 4 -13.26 8.25 -26.91
CA LYS A 4 -14.69 8.36 -26.54
C LYS A 4 -15.29 9.49 -27.32
N THR A 5 -16.42 9.23 -27.96
CA THR A 5 -17.22 10.26 -28.63
C THR A 5 -17.70 11.28 -27.59
N CYS A 6 -17.67 12.55 -27.94
CA CYS A 6 -18.14 13.63 -27.08
C CYS A 6 -19.65 13.49 -26.82
N PRO A 7 -20.11 13.41 -25.58
CA PRO A 7 -21.54 13.29 -25.26
C PRO A 7 -22.32 14.60 -25.45
N ILE A 8 -21.65 15.73 -25.73
CA ILE A 8 -22.26 17.03 -25.90
C ILE A 8 -22.61 17.30 -27.37
N CYS A 9 -21.67 17.09 -28.28
CA CYS A 9 -21.91 17.33 -29.72
C CYS A 9 -22.08 16.04 -30.53
N GLU A 10 -21.79 14.86 -29.95
CA GLU A 10 -21.91 13.54 -30.56
C GLU A 10 -21.09 13.32 -31.84
N MET A 11 -20.27 14.31 -32.22
CA MET A 11 -19.47 14.30 -33.47
C MET A 11 -17.96 14.21 -33.19
N GLY A 12 -17.48 14.93 -32.16
CA GLY A 12 -16.06 15.03 -31.85
C GLY A 12 -15.55 13.90 -30.97
N GLN A 13 -14.22 13.79 -30.91
CA GLN A 13 -13.51 12.83 -30.04
C GLN A 13 -12.93 13.55 -28.82
N LEU A 14 -12.92 12.86 -27.69
CA LEU A 14 -12.37 13.37 -26.45
C LEU A 14 -10.88 13.07 -26.33
N THR A 15 -10.07 14.11 -26.19
CA THR A 15 -8.63 13.99 -25.96
C THR A 15 -8.31 14.30 -24.49
N LEU A 16 -7.54 13.40 -23.84
CA LEU A 16 -7.14 13.55 -22.45
C LEU A 16 -6.05 14.63 -22.31
N HIS A 17 -6.25 15.55 -21.38
CA HIS A 17 -5.29 16.56 -20.97
C HIS A 17 -4.96 16.40 -19.49
N THR A 18 -3.74 16.76 -19.13
CA THR A 18 -3.27 16.83 -17.74
C THR A 18 -2.61 18.17 -17.52
N GLU A 19 -2.99 18.87 -16.49
CA GLU A 19 -2.43 20.16 -16.12
C GLU A 19 -2.12 20.23 -14.62
N LYS A 20 -1.27 21.18 -14.23
CA LYS A 20 -1.01 21.48 -12.82
C LYS A 20 -1.94 22.58 -12.35
N VAL A 21 -2.76 22.27 -11.36
CA VAL A 21 -3.73 23.20 -10.77
C VAL A 21 -3.24 23.62 -9.39
N ALA A 22 -3.28 24.92 -9.12
CA ALA A 22 -3.02 25.43 -7.77
C ALA A 22 -4.18 25.08 -6.86
N VAL A 23 -3.85 24.56 -5.67
CA VAL A 23 -4.83 24.17 -4.65
C VAL A 23 -4.42 24.70 -3.29
N GLU A 24 -5.40 24.88 -2.42
CA GLU A 24 -5.18 25.31 -1.04
C GLU A 24 -5.95 24.39 -0.07
N HIS A 25 -5.30 24.08 1.05
CA HIS A 25 -5.94 23.37 2.15
C HIS A 25 -5.33 23.84 3.48
N LEU A 26 -6.17 24.21 4.44
CA LEU A 26 -5.75 24.70 5.77
C LEU A 26 -4.69 25.83 5.69
N GLY A 27 -4.83 26.75 4.73
CA GLY A 27 -3.87 27.85 4.53
C GLY A 27 -2.55 27.45 3.86
N GLN A 28 -2.36 26.18 3.52
CA GLN A 28 -1.21 25.71 2.77
C GLN A 28 -1.55 25.63 1.28
N GLN A 29 -0.72 26.25 0.47
CA GLN A 29 -0.86 26.23 -1.00
C GLN A 29 0.03 25.16 -1.60
N GLY A 30 -0.42 24.53 -2.68
CA GLY A 30 0.33 23.54 -3.44
C GLY A 30 -0.14 23.42 -4.87
N GLN A 31 0.44 22.51 -5.60
CA GLN A 31 0.03 22.17 -6.96
C GLN A 31 -0.24 20.67 -7.05
N ILE A 32 -1.33 20.32 -7.69
CA ILE A 32 -1.67 18.94 -8.00
C ILE A 32 -1.87 18.77 -9.50
N GLU A 33 -1.65 17.55 -9.99
CA GLU A 33 -2.04 17.19 -11.36
C GLU A 33 -3.54 16.97 -11.41
N SER A 34 -4.20 17.59 -12.41
CA SER A 34 -5.62 17.45 -12.71
C SER A 34 -5.79 16.94 -14.13
N GLN A 35 -6.70 16.00 -14.32
CA GLN A 35 -7.03 15.42 -15.62
C GLN A 35 -8.44 15.82 -16.06
N TYR A 36 -8.57 16.17 -17.32
CA TYR A 36 -9.81 16.43 -18.00
C TYR A 36 -9.70 16.03 -19.48
N ALA A 37 -10.81 15.97 -20.16
CA ALA A 37 -10.84 15.68 -21.59
C ALA A 37 -11.47 16.84 -22.36
N VAL A 38 -10.90 17.17 -23.52
CA VAL A 38 -11.36 18.23 -24.41
C VAL A 38 -11.88 17.62 -25.70
N CYS A 39 -13.03 18.08 -26.18
CA CYS A 39 -13.57 17.68 -27.46
C CYS A 39 -12.91 18.46 -28.59
N ASP A 40 -12.44 17.74 -29.62
CA ASP A 40 -11.81 18.34 -30.81
C ASP A 40 -12.76 19.10 -31.73
N CYS A 41 -14.07 18.84 -31.61
CA CYS A 41 -15.11 19.48 -32.46
C CYS A 41 -15.74 20.69 -31.78
N CYS A 42 -16.25 20.53 -30.56
CA CYS A 42 -17.00 21.62 -29.88
C CYS A 42 -16.20 22.32 -28.76
N GLY A 43 -14.96 21.88 -28.47
CA GLY A 43 -14.10 22.47 -27.45
C GLY A 43 -14.57 22.26 -26.01
N SER A 44 -15.63 21.48 -25.78
CA SER A 44 -16.12 21.26 -24.41
C SER A 44 -15.12 20.49 -23.57
N GLU A 45 -14.91 20.98 -22.35
CA GLU A 45 -14.08 20.33 -21.32
C GLU A 45 -14.97 19.50 -20.40
N GLN A 46 -14.52 18.30 -20.09
CA GLN A 46 -15.28 17.40 -19.24
C GLN A 46 -14.38 16.42 -18.48
N ALA A 47 -14.82 15.99 -17.31
CA ALA A 47 -14.17 14.97 -16.53
C ALA A 47 -15.09 13.76 -16.38
N GLY A 48 -14.72 12.65 -17.00
CA GLY A 48 -15.40 11.38 -16.79
C GLY A 48 -14.99 10.75 -15.44
N THR A 49 -15.56 9.58 -15.15
CA THR A 49 -15.34 8.88 -13.87
C THR A 49 -13.86 8.61 -13.56
N ALA A 50 -13.06 8.29 -14.58
CA ALA A 50 -11.62 8.01 -14.39
C ALA A 50 -10.85 9.28 -14.02
N GLN A 51 -11.09 10.39 -14.73
CA GLN A 51 -10.49 11.70 -14.46
C GLN A 51 -10.92 12.24 -13.09
N ALA A 52 -12.21 12.16 -12.78
CA ALA A 52 -12.74 12.60 -11.49
C ALA A 52 -12.12 11.81 -10.32
N ARG A 53 -11.91 10.49 -10.51
CA ARG A 53 -11.21 9.67 -9.51
C ARG A 53 -9.74 10.05 -9.37
N PHE A 54 -9.03 10.28 -10.48
CA PHE A 54 -7.66 10.73 -10.47
C PHE A 54 -7.53 12.07 -9.72
N ASN A 55 -8.34 13.07 -10.08
CA ASN A 55 -8.32 14.39 -9.48
C ASN A 55 -8.64 14.34 -7.97
N LYS A 56 -9.62 13.52 -7.59
CA LYS A 56 -9.96 13.30 -6.18
C LYS A 56 -8.76 12.71 -5.40
N ARG A 57 -8.09 11.71 -5.96
CA ARG A 57 -6.93 11.07 -5.31
C ARG A 57 -5.77 12.04 -5.15
N ALA A 58 -5.47 12.83 -6.18
CA ALA A 58 -4.45 13.87 -6.11
C ALA A 58 -4.76 14.90 -5.00
N MET A 59 -6.00 15.34 -4.89
CA MET A 59 -6.43 16.25 -3.83
C MET A 59 -6.35 15.61 -2.44
N ILE A 60 -6.72 14.35 -2.29
CA ILE A 60 -6.62 13.64 -1.00
C ILE A 60 -5.17 13.44 -0.60
N ALA A 61 -4.29 13.07 -1.53
CA ALA A 61 -2.85 12.96 -1.26
C ALA A 61 -2.27 14.30 -0.78
N PHE A 62 -2.62 15.42 -1.43
CA PHE A 62 -2.23 16.75 -1.00
C PHE A 62 -2.74 17.08 0.41
N LYS A 63 -4.00 16.80 0.70
CA LYS A 63 -4.59 17.01 2.04
C LYS A 63 -3.89 16.21 3.12
N LYS A 64 -3.54 14.94 2.85
CA LYS A 64 -2.77 14.10 3.76
C LYS A 64 -1.41 14.71 4.06
N GLN A 65 -0.70 15.19 3.04
CA GLN A 65 0.60 15.86 3.22
C GLN A 65 0.49 17.11 4.09
N VAL A 66 -0.49 17.98 3.82
CA VAL A 66 -0.72 19.20 4.59
C VAL A 66 -1.04 18.90 6.05
N GLN A 67 -1.79 17.84 6.33
CA GLN A 67 -2.16 17.41 7.69
C GLN A 67 -1.09 16.54 8.36
N GLY A 68 0.01 16.23 7.68
CA GLY A 68 1.07 15.37 8.22
C GLY A 68 0.64 13.91 8.40
N LEU A 69 -0.40 13.46 7.70
CA LEU A 69 -0.85 12.08 7.72
C LEU A 69 -0.01 11.20 6.81
N LEU A 70 0.04 9.90 7.08
CA LEU A 70 0.67 8.93 6.21
C LEU A 70 0.01 8.94 4.82
N THR A 71 0.82 9.06 3.79
CA THR A 71 0.39 8.96 2.39
C THR A 71 -0.04 7.54 2.04
N GLY A 72 -0.78 7.37 0.95
CA GLY A 72 -1.19 6.03 0.49
C GLY A 72 0.00 5.12 0.20
N ALA A 73 1.11 5.67 -0.32
CA ALA A 73 2.35 4.94 -0.57
C ALA A 73 2.99 4.44 0.73
N GLU A 74 3.13 5.31 1.74
CA GLU A 74 3.69 4.95 3.06
C GLU A 74 2.84 3.90 3.78
N LEU A 75 1.51 4.03 3.73
CA LEU A 75 0.59 3.03 4.27
C LEU A 75 0.79 1.65 3.62
N LYS A 76 0.93 1.63 2.30
CA LYS A 76 1.18 0.41 1.54
C LYS A 76 2.53 -0.22 1.89
N GLU A 77 3.57 0.60 2.10
CA GLU A 77 4.89 0.12 2.51
C GLU A 77 4.88 -0.44 3.93
N LEU A 78 4.25 0.25 4.89
CA LEU A 78 4.08 -0.24 6.26
C LEU A 78 3.38 -1.61 6.27
N ARG A 79 2.24 -1.72 5.60
CA ARG A 79 1.52 -2.99 5.50
C ARG A 79 2.37 -4.11 4.90
N LYS A 80 3.12 -3.82 3.83
CA LYS A 80 4.03 -4.79 3.21
C LYS A 80 5.17 -5.21 4.15
N ARG A 81 5.73 -4.26 4.90
CA ARG A 81 6.75 -4.53 5.92
C ARG A 81 6.23 -5.49 6.97
N TRP A 82 4.99 -5.33 7.38
CA TRP A 82 4.31 -6.23 8.32
C TRP A 82 3.83 -7.54 7.66
N LYS A 83 4.04 -7.72 6.36
CA LYS A 83 3.59 -8.88 5.57
C LYS A 83 2.09 -9.14 5.64
N LEU A 84 1.30 -8.10 5.86
CA LEU A 84 -0.16 -8.17 5.92
C LEU A 84 -0.77 -7.97 4.52
N ILE A 85 -1.83 -8.71 4.22
CA ILE A 85 -2.73 -8.35 3.12
C ILE A 85 -3.70 -7.25 3.57
N GLN A 86 -4.34 -6.55 2.64
CA GLN A 86 -5.25 -5.43 2.97
C GLN A 86 -6.40 -5.84 3.90
N ALA A 87 -6.94 -7.05 3.70
CA ALA A 87 -8.01 -7.58 4.54
C ALA A 87 -7.56 -7.83 5.97
N ASP A 88 -6.35 -8.36 6.17
CA ASP A 88 -5.83 -8.61 7.52
C ASP A 88 -5.43 -7.31 8.21
N ALA A 89 -4.84 -6.35 7.49
CA ALA A 89 -4.60 -5.02 8.03
C ALA A 89 -5.92 -4.34 8.49
N ALA A 90 -7.01 -4.53 7.76
CA ALA A 90 -8.32 -4.03 8.15
C ALA A 90 -8.88 -4.73 9.41
N LYS A 91 -8.56 -6.00 9.65
CA LYS A 91 -8.90 -6.70 10.91
C LYS A 91 -8.07 -6.18 12.08
N VAL A 92 -6.76 -6.02 11.87
CA VAL A 92 -5.81 -5.60 12.91
C VAL A 92 -6.04 -4.16 13.36
N PHE A 93 -6.23 -3.24 12.42
CA PHE A 93 -6.34 -1.80 12.69
C PHE A 93 -7.79 -1.29 12.65
N GLY A 94 -8.71 -2.06 12.09
CA GLY A 94 -10.09 -1.64 11.93
C GLY A 94 -10.36 -0.86 10.64
N GLY A 95 -11.52 -0.19 10.58
CA GLY A 95 -11.96 0.62 9.43
C GLY A 95 -12.79 -0.14 8.39
N GLY A 96 -12.97 -1.46 8.57
CA GLY A 96 -13.75 -2.31 7.67
C GLY A 96 -12.94 -2.89 6.49
N PRO A 97 -13.50 -3.88 5.78
CA PRO A 97 -12.76 -4.77 4.88
C PRO A 97 -12.10 -4.09 3.68
N VAL A 98 -12.57 -2.92 3.28
CA VAL A 98 -12.04 -2.16 2.14
C VAL A 98 -11.27 -0.90 2.55
N ALA A 99 -11.08 -0.67 3.86
CA ALA A 99 -10.48 0.56 4.36
C ALA A 99 -9.05 0.75 3.84
N PHE A 100 -8.20 -0.26 4.00
CA PHE A 100 -6.80 -0.19 3.56
C PHE A 100 -6.67 0.00 2.05
N SER A 101 -7.51 -0.66 1.25
CA SER A 101 -7.55 -0.44 -0.20
C SER A 101 -7.82 1.04 -0.55
N LYS A 102 -8.75 1.67 0.16
CA LYS A 102 -9.09 3.09 -0.04
C LYS A 102 -8.02 4.04 0.49
N TYR A 103 -7.39 3.72 1.63
CA TYR A 103 -6.32 4.53 2.21
C TYR A 103 -5.05 4.50 1.35
N GLU A 104 -4.66 3.31 0.85
CA GLU A 104 -3.49 3.11 0.01
C GLU A 104 -3.63 3.69 -1.40
N SER A 105 -4.85 3.80 -1.91
CA SER A 105 -5.15 4.41 -3.21
C SER A 105 -5.50 5.90 -3.15
N ASP A 106 -5.44 6.50 -1.95
CA ASP A 106 -5.87 7.87 -1.70
C ASP A 106 -7.33 8.16 -2.10
N ASP A 107 -8.19 7.14 -2.09
CA ASP A 107 -9.63 7.33 -2.29
C ASP A 107 -10.31 7.98 -1.07
N VAL A 108 -9.76 7.74 0.12
CA VAL A 108 -10.23 8.28 1.41
C VAL A 108 -9.04 8.59 2.31
N MET A 109 -9.12 9.64 3.11
CA MET A 109 -8.17 9.91 4.18
C MET A 109 -8.46 9.00 5.38
N GLN A 110 -7.40 8.50 6.02
CA GLN A 110 -7.52 7.89 7.35
C GLN A 110 -7.79 8.97 8.40
N SER A 111 -8.43 8.58 9.50
CA SER A 111 -8.60 9.48 10.64
C SER A 111 -7.25 9.71 11.36
N ASP A 112 -7.13 10.81 12.09
CA ASP A 112 -5.98 11.11 12.93
C ASP A 112 -5.69 9.99 13.97
N ALA A 113 -6.73 9.39 14.52
CA ALA A 113 -6.59 8.25 15.44
C ALA A 113 -6.01 7.02 14.74
N MET A 114 -6.46 6.73 13.51
CA MET A 114 -5.93 5.64 12.71
C MET A 114 -4.46 5.88 12.34
N ASP A 115 -4.11 7.09 11.93
CA ASP A 115 -2.74 7.46 11.59
C ASP A 115 -1.79 7.29 12.79
N LYS A 116 -2.19 7.79 13.96
CA LYS A 116 -1.43 7.61 15.21
C LYS A 116 -1.26 6.15 15.60
N LEU A 117 -2.30 5.32 15.44
CA LEU A 117 -2.24 3.89 15.71
C LEU A 117 -1.26 3.18 14.77
N LEU A 118 -1.28 3.52 13.49
CA LEU A 118 -0.36 2.96 12.50
C LEU A 118 1.10 3.34 12.76
N ARG A 119 1.36 4.61 13.14
CA ARG A 119 2.70 5.07 13.54
C ARG A 119 3.18 4.36 14.81
N LEU A 120 2.32 4.25 15.83
CA LEU A 120 2.64 3.53 17.06
C LEU A 120 3.02 2.06 16.75
N ALA A 121 2.27 1.39 15.89
CA ALA A 121 2.59 0.01 15.48
C ALA A 121 3.88 -0.09 14.65
N ALA A 122 4.25 0.98 13.92
CA ALA A 122 5.49 1.03 13.16
C ALA A 122 6.72 1.24 14.05
N ASP A 123 6.57 2.04 15.11
CA ASP A 123 7.65 2.43 16.01
C ASP A 123 7.84 1.41 17.15
N VAL A 124 6.77 0.71 17.54
CA VAL A 124 6.76 -0.23 18.69
C VAL A 124 6.30 -1.62 18.22
N PRO A 125 7.22 -2.54 17.89
CA PRO A 125 6.86 -3.88 17.40
C PRO A 125 5.93 -4.66 18.34
N ALA A 126 6.11 -4.54 19.65
CA ALA A 126 5.25 -5.18 20.63
C ALA A 126 3.78 -4.70 20.59
N ALA A 127 3.54 -3.45 20.15
CA ALA A 127 2.19 -2.94 19.95
C ALA A 127 1.55 -3.61 18.72
N LEU A 128 2.30 -3.78 17.64
CA LEU A 128 1.85 -4.50 16.46
C LEU A 128 1.50 -5.95 16.80
N ASP A 129 2.39 -6.67 17.51
CA ASP A 129 2.17 -8.06 17.91
C ASP A 129 0.88 -8.21 18.73
N LYS A 130 0.65 -7.28 19.67
CA LYS A 130 -0.56 -7.28 20.50
C LYS A 130 -1.82 -7.03 19.68
N LEU A 131 -1.77 -6.11 18.71
CA LEU A 131 -2.89 -5.83 17.80
C LEU A 131 -3.19 -7.04 16.92
N MET A 132 -2.17 -7.67 16.36
CA MET A 132 -2.30 -8.87 15.53
C MET A 132 -2.89 -10.03 16.31
N ALA A 133 -2.38 -10.31 17.51
CA ALA A 133 -2.89 -11.34 18.39
C ALA A 133 -4.37 -11.09 18.76
N GLY A 134 -4.74 -9.83 19.06
CA GLY A 134 -6.12 -9.44 19.34
C GLY A 134 -7.07 -9.61 18.15
N ALA A 135 -6.56 -9.50 16.93
CA ALA A 135 -7.30 -9.69 15.69
C ALA A 135 -7.33 -11.16 15.20
N GLY A 136 -6.61 -12.07 15.87
CA GLY A 136 -6.43 -13.45 15.42
C GLY A 136 -5.68 -13.55 14.08
N VAL A 137 -4.79 -12.61 13.82
CA VAL A 137 -3.95 -12.59 12.64
C VAL A 137 -2.54 -13.00 13.07
N GLU A 138 -2.11 -14.16 12.62
CA GLU A 138 -0.73 -14.61 12.87
C GLU A 138 0.23 -13.88 11.93
N HIS A 139 1.43 -13.56 12.42
CA HIS A 139 2.54 -13.23 11.54
C HIS A 139 2.71 -14.39 10.55
N ASN A 140 2.44 -14.13 9.30
CA ASN A 140 2.84 -15.04 8.24
C ASN A 140 4.38 -14.96 8.20
N ALA A 141 5.01 -15.61 9.14
CA ALA A 141 6.43 -15.92 9.10
C ALA A 141 6.57 -16.82 7.87
N GLN A 142 6.63 -16.19 6.69
CA GLN A 142 7.19 -16.90 5.55
C GLN A 142 8.48 -17.51 6.07
N ALA A 143 8.52 -18.85 6.00
CA ALA A 143 9.68 -19.61 6.37
C ALA A 143 10.90 -18.80 5.96
N SER A 144 11.63 -18.28 6.94
CA SER A 144 12.91 -17.68 6.66
C SER A 144 13.67 -18.78 5.97
N TRP A 145 13.98 -18.59 4.69
CA TRP A 145 14.88 -19.47 4.00
C TRP A 145 16.17 -19.41 4.81
N GLN A 146 16.30 -20.32 5.77
CA GLN A 146 17.55 -20.51 6.47
C GLN A 146 18.55 -20.78 5.36
N LYS A 147 19.61 -19.98 5.30
CA LYS A 147 20.69 -20.18 4.33
C LYS A 147 21.08 -21.63 4.44
N VAL A 148 20.70 -22.42 3.43
CA VAL A 148 21.18 -23.80 3.32
C VAL A 148 22.70 -23.66 3.23
N ALA A 149 23.43 -24.14 4.24
CA ALA A 149 24.85 -24.17 4.17
C ALA A 149 25.19 -25.07 2.97
N VAL A 150 25.83 -24.49 1.95
CA VAL A 150 26.29 -25.24 0.79
C VAL A 150 27.43 -26.13 1.31
N VAL A 151 27.10 -27.37 1.61
CA VAL A 151 28.11 -28.38 1.97
C VAL A 151 28.74 -28.80 0.64
N ASN A 152 29.98 -28.38 0.42
CA ASN A 152 30.78 -28.87 -0.71
C ASN A 152 31.14 -30.33 -0.43
N PHE A 153 30.48 -31.23 -1.13
CA PHE A 153 30.82 -32.65 -1.10
C PHE A 153 32.10 -32.88 -1.92
N SER A 154 33.20 -33.20 -1.25
CA SER A 154 34.29 -33.89 -1.93
C SER A 154 33.83 -35.33 -2.23
N SER A 155 34.19 -35.85 -3.38
CA SER A 155 33.64 -37.04 -4.05
C SER A 155 33.86 -38.42 -3.33
N THR A 156 34.12 -38.40 -2.03
CA THR A 156 34.40 -39.63 -1.23
C THR A 156 33.42 -39.83 -0.07
N ALA A 157 32.39 -39.04 0.08
CA ALA A 157 31.47 -39.14 1.22
C ALA A 157 30.36 -40.18 1.00
N ARG A 158 30.40 -41.24 1.80
CA ARG A 158 29.33 -42.22 1.95
C ARG A 158 28.19 -41.57 2.77
N LYS A 159 26.98 -41.51 2.19
CA LYS A 159 25.69 -41.14 2.82
C LYS A 159 25.72 -39.91 3.75
N ALA A 160 25.32 -38.76 3.22
CA ALA A 160 25.00 -37.60 4.04
C ALA A 160 23.63 -37.77 4.71
N ARG A 161 23.56 -37.49 6.01
CA ARG A 161 22.32 -37.34 6.78
C ARG A 161 22.03 -35.87 6.94
N ILE A 162 20.83 -35.43 6.60
CA ILE A 162 20.40 -34.07 6.87
C ILE A 162 20.02 -34.01 8.35
N VAL A 163 20.77 -33.23 9.14
CA VAL A 163 20.44 -32.93 10.54
C VAL A 163 19.81 -31.55 10.58
N THR A 164 18.61 -31.46 11.12
CA THR A 164 17.93 -30.18 11.33
C THR A 164 18.50 -29.51 12.58
N SER A 165 18.45 -28.18 12.66
CA SER A 165 19.00 -27.39 13.78
C SER A 165 18.51 -27.83 15.16
N HIS A 166 17.39 -28.51 15.27
CA HIS A 166 16.85 -29.06 16.51
C HIS A 166 17.56 -30.32 16.99
N GLU A 167 18.22 -31.07 16.11
CA GLU A 167 19.00 -32.26 16.50
C GLU A 167 20.41 -31.87 16.97
N PHE A 168 20.94 -30.73 16.52
CA PHE A 168 22.28 -30.27 16.90
C PHE A 168 22.38 -29.80 18.37
N GLU A 169 21.28 -29.22 18.91
CA GLU A 169 21.24 -28.81 20.33
C GLU A 169 21.16 -29.99 21.31
N ARG A 170 20.71 -31.17 20.87
CA ARG A 170 20.61 -32.35 21.73
C ARG A 170 21.92 -33.13 21.88
N GLU A 171 22.77 -33.07 20.89
CA GLU A 171 24.09 -33.80 20.98
C GLU A 171 25.17 -33.01 21.76
N ALA A 172 24.99 -31.67 21.90
CA ALA A 172 25.92 -30.84 22.68
C ALA A 172 25.77 -30.97 24.21
N CYS A 173 24.72 -31.63 24.69
CA CYS A 173 24.47 -31.81 26.13
C CYS A 173 25.02 -33.13 26.74
N TYR A 174 25.72 -33.92 25.97
CA TYR A 174 26.34 -35.17 26.47
C TYR A 174 27.81 -35.28 26.01
N ALA A 175 28.64 -34.41 26.59
CA ALA A 175 30.08 -34.56 26.62
C ALA A 175 30.63 -34.05 27.98
#